data_9949bb91a1ac535e5b11c300cc948f00
#
_entry.id   9949bb91a1ac535e5b11c300cc948f00
#
_cell.length_a   1.000
_cell.length_b   1.000
_cell.length_c   1.000
_cell.angle_alpha   90.00
_cell.angle_beta   90.00
_cell.angle_gamma   90.00
#
_symmetry.space_group_name_H-M   'P 1'
#
loop_
_entity.id
_entity.type
_entity.pdbx_description
1 polymer ?
#
loop_
_entity_poly.entity_id
_entity_poly.type
_entity_poly.pdbx_seq_one_letter_code
_entity_poly.pdbx_strand_id
1 'polypeptide(L)' 'SGTIMTLKSYAVSGVPSASPAGQMIYVTDGNAGAATVAVSDGSAWKVVALGATIST' A
#
# COMPACT_ATOMS: atom_id res chain seq x y z
N SER A 1 -0.88 23.02 -9.27
CA SER A 1 0.11 22.67 -8.26
C SER A 1 -0.57 22.07 -7.05
N GLY A 2 0.10 21.28 -6.34
CA GLY A 2 -0.39 20.64 -5.15
C GLY A 2 0.75 19.89 -4.50
N THR A 3 0.46 19.23 -3.40
CA THR A 3 1.46 18.45 -2.70
C THR A 3 1.27 16.98 -3.04
N ILE A 4 2.33 16.36 -3.50
CA ILE A 4 2.33 14.92 -3.73
C ILE A 4 2.80 14.24 -2.45
N MET A 5 2.00 13.28 -1.97
CA MET A 5 2.35 12.48 -0.81
C MET A 5 2.99 11.19 -1.28
N THR A 6 4.15 10.87 -0.74
CA THR A 6 4.85 9.63 -1.07
C THR A 6 4.77 8.69 0.13
N LEU A 7 4.18 7.52 -0.07
CA LEU A 7 4.08 6.53 0.98
C LEU A 7 5.41 5.80 1.17
N LYS A 8 5.66 5.36 2.40
CA LYS A 8 6.82 4.53 2.67
C LYS A 8 6.69 3.21 1.92
N SER A 9 7.76 2.78 1.29
CA SER A 9 7.80 1.54 0.50
C SER A 9 8.35 0.38 1.33
N TYR A 10 7.75 -0.78 1.16
CA TYR A 10 8.19 -2.01 1.82
C TYR A 10 8.06 -3.18 0.85
N ALA A 11 8.88 -4.22 1.05
CA ALA A 11 8.62 -5.53 0.48
C ALA A 11 7.67 -6.29 1.42
N VAL A 12 6.96 -7.30 0.90
CA VAL A 12 6.02 -8.07 1.72
C VAL A 12 6.70 -8.62 2.96
N SER A 13 7.92 -9.11 2.82
CA SER A 13 8.66 -9.70 3.95
C SER A 13 9.10 -8.66 4.97
N GLY A 14 9.00 -7.38 4.66
CA GLY A 14 9.49 -6.32 5.53
C GLY A 14 8.40 -5.38 6.04
N VAL A 15 7.13 -5.69 5.82
CA VAL A 15 6.06 -4.79 6.27
C VAL A 15 6.01 -4.74 7.79
N PRO A 16 5.69 -3.56 8.36
CA PRO A 16 5.59 -3.43 9.81
C PRO A 16 4.29 -4.04 10.32
N SER A 17 4.07 -3.93 11.63
CA SER A 17 2.84 -4.40 12.24
C SER A 17 1.63 -3.69 11.62
N ALA A 18 0.55 -4.44 11.39
CA ALA A 18 -0.69 -3.88 10.88
C ALA A 18 -1.53 -3.19 11.96
N SER A 19 -1.06 -3.13 13.16
CA SER A 19 -1.74 -2.45 14.25
C SER A 19 -1.05 -1.10 14.49
N PRO A 20 -1.78 0.00 14.69
CA PRO A 20 -3.25 0.10 14.64
C PRO A 20 -3.81 0.13 13.22
N ALA A 21 -5.11 0.00 13.11
CA ALA A 21 -5.79 0.11 11.83
C ALA A 21 -5.68 1.53 11.26
N GLY A 22 -5.78 1.62 9.95
CA GLY A 22 -5.78 2.93 9.27
C GLY A 22 -4.44 3.38 8.76
N GLN A 23 -3.41 2.56 8.89
CA GLN A 23 -2.11 2.87 8.30
C GLN A 23 -2.11 2.52 6.82
N MET A 24 -1.30 3.25 6.04
CA MET A 24 -1.21 3.04 4.60
C MET A 24 0.24 3.04 4.18
N ILE A 25 0.62 2.05 3.37
CA ILE A 25 1.98 1.93 2.86
C ILE A 25 1.95 1.51 1.39
N TYR A 26 3.10 1.62 0.73
CA TYR A 26 3.28 1.13 -0.63
C TYR A 26 4.10 -0.15 -0.56
N VAL A 27 3.55 -1.25 -1.06
CA VAL A 27 4.22 -2.54 -1.04
C VAL A 27 4.69 -2.87 -2.45
N THR A 28 5.99 -3.10 -2.62
CA THR A 28 6.58 -3.22 -3.95
C THR A 28 6.29 -4.56 -4.62
N ASP A 29 5.89 -5.57 -3.84
CA ASP A 29 5.61 -6.91 -4.38
C ASP A 29 4.43 -7.58 -3.67
N GLY A 30 3.51 -6.79 -3.11
CA GLY A 30 2.44 -7.30 -2.25
C GLY A 30 1.23 -7.87 -2.97
N ASN A 31 1.18 -7.78 -4.29
CA ASN A 31 0.01 -8.25 -5.05
C ASN A 31 0.48 -9.24 -6.10
N ALA A 32 0.76 -10.46 -5.67
CA ALA A 32 1.27 -11.53 -6.53
C ALA A 32 2.53 -11.11 -7.28
N GLY A 33 3.42 -10.41 -6.59
CA GLY A 33 4.68 -9.94 -7.16
C GLY A 33 4.60 -8.56 -7.78
N ALA A 34 3.42 -7.95 -7.84
CA ALA A 34 3.24 -6.60 -8.37
C ALA A 34 3.13 -5.60 -7.23
N ALA A 35 3.47 -4.34 -7.51
CA ALA A 35 3.37 -3.28 -6.54
C ALA A 35 1.91 -2.93 -6.26
N THR A 36 1.63 -2.55 -5.02
CA THR A 36 0.27 -2.18 -4.62
C THR A 36 0.33 -1.27 -3.39
N VAL A 37 -0.76 -0.56 -3.15
CA VAL A 37 -0.97 0.16 -1.90
C VAL A 37 -1.67 -0.79 -0.94
N ALA A 38 -1.27 -0.76 0.32
CA ALA A 38 -1.89 -1.59 1.35
C ALA A 38 -2.35 -0.74 2.51
N VAL A 39 -3.47 -1.14 3.09
CA VAL A 39 -4.06 -0.48 4.26
C VAL A 39 -4.17 -1.51 5.37
N SER A 40 -3.81 -1.10 6.59
CA SER A 40 -3.94 -1.99 7.74
C SER A 40 -5.33 -1.92 8.33
N ASP A 41 -5.85 -3.08 8.73
CA ASP A 41 -7.16 -3.15 9.40
C ASP A 41 -7.04 -3.48 10.89
N GLY A 42 -5.82 -3.39 11.42
CA GLY A 42 -5.55 -3.71 12.81
C GLY A 42 -5.05 -5.13 13.03
N SER A 43 -5.25 -6.00 12.08
CA SER A 43 -4.81 -7.41 12.15
C SER A 43 -3.94 -7.80 10.97
N ALA A 44 -4.23 -7.26 9.78
CA ALA A 44 -3.50 -7.63 8.57
C ALA A 44 -3.43 -6.44 7.62
N TRP A 45 -2.51 -6.52 6.67
CA TRP A 45 -2.42 -5.56 5.58
C TRP A 45 -3.28 -6.05 4.43
N LYS A 46 -4.18 -5.19 3.95
CA LYS A 46 -5.09 -5.52 2.86
C LYS A 46 -4.70 -4.74 1.61
N VAL A 47 -4.74 -5.42 0.47
CA VAL A 47 -4.45 -4.79 -0.81
C VAL A 47 -5.56 -3.81 -1.18
N VAL A 48 -5.16 -2.62 -1.63
CA VAL A 48 -6.09 -1.68 -2.25
C VAL A 48 -6.02 -1.92 -3.75
N ALA A 49 -7.14 -2.30 -4.34
CA ALA A 49 -7.18 -2.58 -5.76
C ALA A 49 -6.89 -1.32 -6.56
N LEU A 50 -5.86 -1.40 -7.41
CA LEU A 50 -5.51 -0.30 -8.29
C LEU A 50 -6.29 -0.46 -9.58
N GLY A 51 -6.92 0.61 -10.01
CA GLY A 51 -7.70 0.58 -11.24
C GLY A 51 -6.83 0.82 -12.46
N ALA A 52 -7.49 1.18 -13.54
CA ALA A 52 -6.81 1.46 -14.79
C ALA A 52 -5.92 2.68 -14.69
N THR A 53 -4.98 2.79 -15.63
CA THR A 53 -4.16 3.99 -15.75
C THR A 53 -5.05 5.20 -15.99
N ILE A 54 -4.75 6.28 -15.30
CA ILE A 54 -5.53 7.50 -15.49
C ILE A 54 -5.39 7.99 -16.93
N SER A 55 -6.42 8.61 -17.40
CA SER A 55 -6.44 9.16 -18.75
C SER A 55 -7.29 10.42 -18.77
N THR A 56 -7.18 11.17 -19.85
CA THR A 56 -7.98 12.38 -20.04
C THR A 56 -9.29 12.08 -20.75
#